data_38acca91e31de9b3768f77b88cc062ab
#
_entry.id   38acca91e31de9b3768f77b88cc062ab
#
_cell.length_a   1.000
_cell.length_b   1.000
_cell.length_c   1.000
_cell.angle_alpha   90.00
_cell.angle_beta   90.00
_cell.angle_gamma   90.00
#
_symmetry.space_group_name_H-M   'P 1'
#
loop_
_entity.id
_entity.type
_entity.pdbx_description
1 polymer ?
#
loop_
_entity_poly.entity_id
_entity_poly.type
_entity_poly.pdbx_seq_one_letter_code
_entity_poly.pdbx_strand_id
1 'polypeptide(L)'
;MRRNKGSIMPKIEILAPVGSEEMLRAAVFSGADAVYLGFSGFNARTGAGNFDADSLKEAVRFCHARGVKVHVALNTTVYGGELAALAGAVRAVAESGADAVICQDLAVAQLIGRIAPDLPRHGSTQMSVHTLQGALELKELGFTRVVLARELSLPEVEHITKHCGIETECFVHGALCMCVSGQCYMSAFLGGRSGNRGSCAGPCRLPFEANPLPEGKPGRLHHLSLKDNSVIDKLDRMQAVGVASAKIEGRLRTPEYVAAAVSACLAGREGRAYDRDLL
;
A
#
# COMPACT_ATOMS: atom_id res chain seq x y z
N MET A 1 -14.81 1.59 -43.60
CA MET A 1 -13.72 1.26 -42.63
C MET A 1 -13.63 2.38 -41.59
N ARG A 2 -14.22 2.20 -40.40
CA ARG A 2 -14.07 3.13 -39.27
C ARG A 2 -12.74 2.81 -38.58
N ARG A 3 -11.78 3.72 -38.63
CA ARG A 3 -10.56 3.64 -37.85
C ARG A 3 -10.94 3.63 -36.37
N ASN A 4 -10.71 2.50 -35.70
CA ASN A 4 -10.79 2.37 -34.23
C ASN A 4 -9.80 3.39 -33.65
N LYS A 5 -10.30 4.47 -33.04
CA LYS A 5 -9.46 5.35 -32.22
C LYS A 5 -9.02 4.49 -31.02
N GLY A 6 -7.79 4.01 -31.04
CA GLY A 6 -7.20 3.28 -29.94
C GLY A 6 -7.40 4.11 -28.67
N SER A 7 -8.16 3.61 -27.71
CA SER A 7 -8.23 4.19 -26.38
C SER A 7 -6.83 4.10 -25.79
N ILE A 8 -6.20 5.24 -25.58
CA ILE A 8 -4.93 5.30 -24.84
C ILE A 8 -5.25 4.76 -23.46
N MET A 9 -4.76 3.56 -23.14
CA MET A 9 -4.89 3.00 -21.80
C MET A 9 -4.26 3.99 -20.81
N PRO A 10 -4.94 4.30 -19.68
CA PRO A 10 -4.36 5.18 -18.68
C PRO A 10 -3.03 4.57 -18.18
N LYS A 11 -2.04 5.43 -17.96
CA LYS A 11 -0.77 4.99 -17.39
C LYS A 11 -1.01 4.46 -15.98
N ILE A 12 -0.37 3.35 -15.64
CA ILE A 12 -0.38 2.84 -14.25
C ILE A 12 0.23 3.89 -13.30
N GLU A 13 -0.47 4.21 -12.24
CA GLU A 13 -0.07 5.17 -11.22
C GLU A 13 1.12 4.61 -10.41
N ILE A 14 2.19 5.37 -10.23
CA ILE A 14 3.28 5.02 -9.31
C ILE A 14 2.98 5.64 -7.95
N LEU A 15 2.63 4.77 -6.99
CA LEU A 15 2.24 5.14 -5.63
C LEU A 15 3.42 4.94 -4.65
N ALA A 16 3.98 6.06 -4.18
CA ALA A 16 5.18 6.07 -3.34
C ALA A 16 4.86 6.08 -1.84
N PRO A 17 5.67 5.39 -1.01
CA PRO A 17 5.53 5.40 0.44
C PRO A 17 6.07 6.69 1.05
N VAL A 18 5.36 7.24 2.05
CA VAL A 18 5.79 8.41 2.81
C VAL A 18 5.68 8.14 4.30
N GLY A 19 6.81 8.24 5.00
CA GLY A 19 6.92 8.10 6.45
C GLY A 19 7.56 9.33 7.13
N SER A 20 7.96 10.35 6.36
CA SER A 20 8.46 11.63 6.87
C SER A 20 8.31 12.72 5.79
N GLU A 21 8.53 13.98 6.17
CA GLU A 21 8.50 15.10 5.21
C GLU A 21 9.60 14.97 4.16
N GLU A 22 10.80 14.51 4.52
CA GLU A 22 11.91 14.30 3.59
C GLU A 22 11.54 13.22 2.55
N MET A 23 10.89 12.13 2.98
CA MET A 23 10.39 11.09 2.08
C MET A 23 9.29 11.63 1.15
N LEU A 24 8.41 12.52 1.66
CA LEU A 24 7.40 13.19 0.83
C LEU A 24 8.05 13.99 -0.30
N ARG A 25 9.04 14.82 0.03
CA ARG A 25 9.80 15.60 -0.96
C ARG A 25 10.52 14.68 -1.94
N ALA A 26 11.19 13.63 -1.47
CA ALA A 26 11.87 12.65 -2.32
C ALA A 26 10.90 11.99 -3.31
N ALA A 27 9.72 11.52 -2.85
CA ALA A 27 8.72 10.91 -3.71
C ALA A 27 8.22 11.86 -4.81
N VAL A 28 7.83 13.08 -4.40
CA VAL A 28 7.26 14.09 -5.31
C VAL A 28 8.29 14.56 -6.35
N PHE A 29 9.51 14.88 -5.93
CA PHE A 29 10.56 15.35 -6.87
C PHE A 29 11.14 14.23 -7.73
N SER A 30 10.98 12.97 -7.34
CA SER A 30 11.33 11.82 -8.20
C SER A 30 10.23 11.48 -9.21
N GLY A 31 9.08 12.15 -9.17
CA GLY A 31 8.02 12.05 -10.17
C GLY A 31 6.94 11.00 -9.84
N ALA A 32 6.71 10.67 -8.56
CA ALA A 32 5.58 9.84 -8.16
C ALA A 32 4.25 10.48 -8.61
N ASP A 33 3.30 9.67 -9.09
CA ASP A 33 1.96 10.13 -9.46
C ASP A 33 1.06 10.30 -8.22
N ALA A 34 1.33 9.50 -7.18
CA ALA A 34 0.64 9.56 -5.90
C ALA A 34 1.57 9.17 -4.76
N VAL A 35 1.23 9.62 -3.56
CA VAL A 35 1.89 9.20 -2.32
C VAL A 35 0.89 8.61 -1.34
N TYR A 36 1.35 7.66 -0.49
CA TYR A 36 0.53 7.21 0.63
C TYR A 36 1.27 7.39 1.95
N LEU A 37 0.56 7.93 2.92
CA LEU A 37 1.07 8.28 4.24
C LEU A 37 0.09 7.85 5.35
N GLY A 38 0.55 7.80 6.60
CA GLY A 38 -0.27 7.41 7.75
C GLY A 38 -0.80 8.62 8.51
N PHE A 39 -2.09 8.60 8.88
CA PHE A 39 -2.62 9.52 9.86
C PHE A 39 -2.30 9.02 11.28
N SER A 40 -2.00 9.93 12.18
CA SER A 40 -1.65 9.59 13.56
C SER A 40 -2.76 8.79 14.27
N GLY A 41 -2.38 7.69 14.92
CA GLY A 41 -3.26 6.86 15.76
C GLY A 41 -3.90 5.65 15.07
N PHE A 42 -4.20 5.69 13.77
CA PHE A 42 -5.00 4.66 13.09
C PHE A 42 -4.34 4.03 11.86
N ASN A 43 -3.02 3.90 11.83
CA ASN A 43 -2.33 3.30 10.69
C ASN A 43 -1.39 2.16 11.06
N ALA A 44 -1.13 1.27 10.09
CA ALA A 44 -0.36 0.04 10.25
C ALA A 44 1.17 0.25 10.37
N ARG A 45 1.65 1.47 10.49
CA ARG A 45 3.08 1.82 10.67
C ARG A 45 3.22 2.89 11.74
N THR A 46 2.92 2.53 13.00
CA THR A 46 3.00 3.46 14.14
C THR A 46 4.40 4.01 14.39
N GLY A 47 5.45 3.31 13.95
CA GLY A 47 6.85 3.75 14.04
C GLY A 47 7.31 4.70 12.92
N ALA A 48 6.48 5.02 11.93
CA ALA A 48 6.77 6.04 10.93
C ALA A 48 6.44 7.44 11.48
N GLY A 49 7.00 8.51 10.89
CA GLY A 49 6.57 9.87 11.12
C GLY A 49 5.18 10.07 10.53
N ASN A 50 4.14 9.90 11.36
CA ASN A 50 2.76 10.01 10.93
C ASN A 50 2.30 11.47 10.95
N PHE A 51 1.36 11.79 10.08
CA PHE A 51 0.83 13.15 9.90
C PHE A 51 -0.37 13.36 10.83
N ASP A 52 -0.40 14.50 11.51
CA ASP A 52 -1.57 15.02 12.21
C ASP A 52 -2.44 15.87 11.26
N ALA A 53 -3.47 16.53 11.78
CA ALA A 53 -4.40 17.30 10.95
C ALA A 53 -3.73 18.48 10.21
N ASP A 54 -2.77 19.17 10.84
CA ASP A 54 -2.13 20.35 10.26
C ASP A 54 -1.05 19.96 9.26
N SER A 55 -0.14 19.06 9.63
CA SER A 55 0.89 18.53 8.74
C SER A 55 0.31 17.78 7.53
N LEU A 56 -0.85 17.11 7.69
CA LEU A 56 -1.55 16.50 6.58
C LEU A 56 -2.06 17.53 5.57
N LYS A 57 -2.67 18.64 6.04
CA LYS A 57 -3.12 19.75 5.16
C LYS A 57 -1.96 20.36 4.38
N GLU A 58 -0.81 20.51 5.02
CA GLU A 58 0.40 21.01 4.37
C GLU A 58 0.93 20.02 3.33
N ALA A 59 0.98 18.73 3.66
CA ALA A 59 1.40 17.67 2.74
C ALA A 59 0.49 17.59 1.51
N VAL A 60 -0.84 17.67 1.70
CA VAL A 60 -1.82 17.66 0.59
C VAL A 60 -1.60 18.87 -0.32
N ARG A 61 -1.51 20.09 0.25
CA ARG A 61 -1.23 21.31 -0.54
C ARG A 61 0.08 21.22 -1.33
N PHE A 62 1.14 20.71 -0.69
CA PHE A 62 2.44 20.54 -1.34
C PHE A 62 2.37 19.57 -2.53
N CYS A 63 1.67 18.44 -2.36
CA CYS A 63 1.48 17.42 -3.40
C CYS A 63 0.61 17.96 -4.54
N HIS A 64 -0.58 18.50 -4.22
CA HIS A 64 -1.54 18.99 -5.21
C HIS A 64 -0.97 20.12 -6.07
N ALA A 65 -0.17 21.02 -5.50
CA ALA A 65 0.54 22.06 -6.25
C ALA A 65 1.52 21.50 -7.31
N ARG A 66 1.79 20.17 -7.26
CA ARG A 66 2.70 19.45 -8.19
C ARG A 66 1.99 18.34 -8.95
N GLY A 67 0.65 18.27 -8.86
CA GLY A 67 -0.17 17.27 -9.55
C GLY A 67 -0.05 15.86 -8.97
N VAL A 68 0.42 15.72 -7.71
CA VAL A 68 0.59 14.43 -7.02
C VAL A 68 -0.58 14.21 -6.08
N LYS A 69 -1.21 13.02 -6.12
CA LYS A 69 -2.32 12.63 -5.24
C LYS A 69 -1.81 12.19 -3.87
N VAL A 70 -2.69 12.29 -2.86
CA VAL A 70 -2.39 11.87 -1.49
C VAL A 70 -3.42 10.85 -1.00
N HIS A 71 -2.98 9.64 -0.71
CA HIS A 71 -3.81 8.58 -0.12
C HIS A 71 -3.46 8.40 1.35
N VAL A 72 -4.45 8.54 2.24
CA VAL A 72 -4.23 8.50 3.70
C VAL A 72 -4.55 7.11 4.25
N ALA A 73 -3.62 6.51 4.96
CA ALA A 73 -3.83 5.22 5.61
C ALA A 73 -4.49 5.38 6.98
N LEU A 74 -5.74 4.90 7.09
CA LEU A 74 -6.48 4.60 8.32
C LEU A 74 -6.71 3.08 8.36
N ASN A 75 -5.65 2.30 8.31
CA ASN A 75 -5.69 0.88 7.97
C ASN A 75 -5.32 -0.05 9.14
N THR A 76 -5.71 0.31 10.36
CA THR A 76 -5.73 -0.59 11.53
C THR A 76 -7.13 -1.13 11.78
N THR A 77 -7.22 -2.26 12.47
CA THR A 77 -8.47 -2.68 13.12
C THR A 77 -8.78 -1.73 14.29
N VAL A 78 -10.06 -1.50 14.59
CA VAL A 78 -10.50 -0.57 15.63
C VAL A 78 -11.35 -1.27 16.69
N TYR A 79 -11.32 -0.74 17.92
CA TYR A 79 -12.18 -1.17 19.00
C TYR A 79 -13.35 -0.21 19.19
N GLY A 80 -14.46 -0.70 19.78
CA GLY A 80 -15.65 0.11 20.00
C GLY A 80 -15.39 1.42 20.75
N GLY A 81 -14.49 1.42 21.72
CA GLY A 81 -14.10 2.62 22.48
C GLY A 81 -13.30 3.66 21.68
N GLU A 82 -12.80 3.31 20.50
CA GLU A 82 -12.00 4.20 19.63
C GLU A 82 -12.85 4.93 18.57
N LEU A 83 -14.13 4.57 18.42
CA LEU A 83 -14.98 5.08 17.33
C LEU A 83 -15.15 6.59 17.35
N ALA A 84 -15.20 7.23 18.51
CA ALA A 84 -15.30 8.67 18.62
C ALA A 84 -14.02 9.37 18.12
N ALA A 85 -12.86 8.88 18.52
CA ALA A 85 -11.56 9.39 18.05
C ALA A 85 -11.37 9.12 16.54
N LEU A 86 -11.77 7.94 16.06
CA LEU A 86 -11.75 7.60 14.64
C LEU A 86 -12.63 8.56 13.81
N ALA A 87 -13.84 8.91 14.30
CA ALA A 87 -14.70 9.88 13.61
C ALA A 87 -14.02 11.25 13.48
N GLY A 88 -13.27 11.67 14.51
CA GLY A 88 -12.43 12.88 14.45
C GLY A 88 -11.33 12.77 13.39
N ALA A 89 -10.63 11.63 13.34
CA ALA A 89 -9.59 11.37 12.34
C ALA A 89 -10.17 11.39 10.91
N VAL A 90 -11.32 10.76 10.66
CA VAL A 90 -11.98 10.76 9.35
C VAL A 90 -12.35 12.18 8.91
N ARG A 91 -12.88 13.03 9.82
CA ARG A 91 -13.16 14.44 9.51
C ARG A 91 -11.89 15.20 9.14
N ALA A 92 -10.83 15.06 9.94
CA ALA A 92 -9.55 15.74 9.68
C ALA A 92 -8.96 15.34 8.31
N VAL A 93 -9.04 14.04 7.95
CA VAL A 93 -8.60 13.55 6.65
C VAL A 93 -9.48 14.12 5.52
N ALA A 94 -10.80 14.14 5.67
CA ALA A 94 -11.70 14.71 4.67
C ALA A 94 -11.44 16.22 4.47
N GLU A 95 -11.28 16.96 5.57
CA GLU A 95 -11.00 18.41 5.55
C GLU A 95 -9.61 18.76 5.00
N SER A 96 -8.68 17.81 5.00
CA SER A 96 -7.35 18.03 4.42
C SER A 96 -7.36 18.12 2.90
N GLY A 97 -8.41 17.59 2.24
CA GLY A 97 -8.49 17.47 0.79
C GLY A 97 -7.75 16.25 0.25
N ALA A 98 -7.46 15.23 1.07
CA ALA A 98 -6.86 13.97 0.61
C ALA A 98 -7.70 13.29 -0.48
N ASP A 99 -7.03 12.63 -1.44
CA ASP A 99 -7.68 12.03 -2.62
C ASP A 99 -8.34 10.68 -2.33
N ALA A 100 -7.88 9.96 -1.29
CA ALA A 100 -8.46 8.68 -0.89
C ALA A 100 -8.05 8.27 0.53
N VAL A 101 -8.82 7.34 1.12
CA VAL A 101 -8.46 6.65 2.37
C VAL A 101 -8.24 5.18 2.12
N ILE A 102 -7.09 4.66 2.58
CA ILE A 102 -6.77 3.22 2.58
C ILE A 102 -7.20 2.66 3.93
N CYS A 103 -8.19 1.77 3.97
CA CYS A 103 -8.69 1.17 5.21
C CYS A 103 -8.87 -0.36 5.10
N GLN A 104 -8.86 -1.05 6.25
CA GLN A 104 -9.13 -2.49 6.33
C GLN A 104 -10.38 -2.81 7.15
N ASP A 105 -10.70 -1.98 8.14
CA ASP A 105 -11.80 -2.22 9.06
C ASP A 105 -13.12 -1.69 8.47
N LEU A 106 -14.16 -2.52 8.52
CA LEU A 106 -15.47 -2.15 7.97
C LEU A 106 -16.13 -1.00 8.72
N ALA A 107 -15.85 -0.84 10.03
CA ALA A 107 -16.34 0.31 10.80
C ALA A 107 -15.69 1.61 10.31
N VAL A 108 -14.37 1.57 9.94
CA VAL A 108 -13.68 2.71 9.31
C VAL A 108 -14.35 3.04 7.98
N ALA A 109 -14.58 2.03 7.12
CA ALA A 109 -15.22 2.23 5.82
C ALA A 109 -16.64 2.81 5.94
N GLN A 110 -17.43 2.34 6.93
CA GLN A 110 -18.75 2.89 7.20
C GLN A 110 -18.72 4.33 7.71
N LEU A 111 -17.80 4.66 8.62
CA LEU A 111 -17.65 6.03 9.11
C LEU A 111 -17.26 6.99 8.00
N ILE A 112 -16.34 6.61 7.11
CA ILE A 112 -15.99 7.40 5.92
C ILE A 112 -17.25 7.64 5.08
N GLY A 113 -18.02 6.60 4.76
CA GLY A 113 -19.23 6.72 3.96
C GLY A 113 -20.32 7.62 4.58
N ARG A 114 -20.33 7.77 5.91
CA ARG A 114 -21.30 8.65 6.62
C ARG A 114 -20.80 10.09 6.78
N ILE A 115 -19.50 10.28 7.01
CA ILE A 115 -18.90 11.60 7.33
C ILE A 115 -18.45 12.31 6.05
N ALA A 116 -17.88 11.56 5.10
CA ALA A 116 -17.32 12.06 3.85
C ALA A 116 -17.64 11.10 2.70
N PRO A 117 -18.91 11.04 2.24
CA PRO A 117 -19.37 10.07 1.25
C PRO A 117 -18.63 10.13 -0.08
N ASP A 118 -18.14 11.32 -0.45
CA ASP A 118 -17.40 11.56 -1.70
C ASP A 118 -15.91 11.21 -1.60
N LEU A 119 -15.40 10.90 -0.40
CA LEU A 119 -14.00 10.53 -0.20
C LEU A 119 -13.79 9.06 -0.59
N PRO A 120 -13.00 8.78 -1.65
CA PRO A 120 -12.76 7.43 -2.13
C PRO A 120 -12.18 6.50 -1.06
N ARG A 121 -12.68 5.26 -1.01
CA ARG A 121 -12.23 4.21 -0.10
C ARG A 121 -11.46 3.17 -0.86
N HIS A 122 -10.19 2.96 -0.47
CA HIS A 122 -9.31 1.95 -1.02
C HIS A 122 -9.17 0.80 -0.01
N GLY A 123 -9.51 -0.42 -0.42
CA GLY A 123 -9.35 -1.61 0.41
C GLY A 123 -7.87 -1.93 0.61
N SER A 124 -7.42 -1.95 1.86
CA SER A 124 -6.04 -2.29 2.21
C SER A 124 -5.70 -3.74 1.83
N THR A 125 -4.44 -4.04 1.52
CA THR A 125 -3.93 -5.41 1.39
C THR A 125 -4.20 -6.26 2.64
N GLN A 126 -4.41 -5.63 3.80
CA GLN A 126 -4.76 -6.31 5.04
C GLN A 126 -6.19 -6.87 5.06
N MET A 127 -7.03 -6.56 4.07
CA MET A 127 -8.32 -7.19 3.84
C MET A 127 -8.20 -8.57 3.16
N SER A 128 -6.99 -9.00 2.80
CA SER A 128 -6.70 -10.34 2.26
C SER A 128 -7.49 -10.70 1.00
N VAL A 129 -7.59 -9.77 0.05
CA VAL A 129 -8.37 -10.01 -1.17
C VAL A 129 -7.55 -10.82 -2.17
N HIS A 130 -7.90 -12.12 -2.29
CA HIS A 130 -7.25 -13.09 -3.16
C HIS A 130 -8.15 -13.54 -4.33
N THR A 131 -9.43 -13.18 -4.33
CA THR A 131 -10.40 -13.69 -5.29
C THR A 131 -11.20 -12.57 -5.93
N LEU A 132 -11.76 -12.85 -7.12
CA LEU A 132 -12.71 -11.95 -7.77
C LEU A 132 -13.91 -11.66 -6.86
N GLN A 133 -14.45 -12.67 -6.17
CA GLN A 133 -15.59 -12.50 -5.27
C GLN A 133 -15.27 -11.53 -4.13
N GLY A 134 -14.08 -11.65 -3.51
CA GLY A 134 -13.65 -10.69 -2.49
C GLY A 134 -13.57 -9.25 -3.00
N ALA A 135 -13.12 -9.05 -4.24
CA ALA A 135 -13.09 -7.73 -4.87
C ALA A 135 -14.49 -7.19 -5.19
N LEU A 136 -15.42 -8.06 -5.62
CA LEU A 136 -16.82 -7.71 -5.87
C LEU A 136 -17.55 -7.33 -4.58
N GLU A 137 -17.34 -8.06 -3.49
CA GLU A 137 -17.90 -7.69 -2.17
C GLU A 137 -17.42 -6.31 -1.71
N LEU A 138 -16.13 -5.99 -1.92
CA LEU A 138 -15.64 -4.65 -1.59
C LEU A 138 -16.30 -3.58 -2.45
N LYS A 139 -16.56 -3.86 -3.72
CA LYS A 139 -17.31 -2.94 -4.60
C LYS A 139 -18.70 -2.66 -4.06
N GLU A 140 -19.45 -3.70 -3.66
CA GLU A 140 -20.79 -3.55 -3.08
C GLU A 140 -20.75 -2.75 -1.75
N LEU A 141 -19.67 -2.87 -0.98
CA LEU A 141 -19.43 -2.07 0.22
C LEU A 141 -18.98 -0.63 -0.10
N GLY A 142 -18.90 -0.26 -1.39
CA GLY A 142 -18.59 1.09 -1.86
C GLY A 142 -17.10 1.44 -1.86
N PHE A 143 -16.21 0.46 -1.92
CA PHE A 143 -14.81 0.70 -2.22
C PHE A 143 -14.63 0.99 -3.72
N THR A 144 -13.72 1.92 -4.04
CA THR A 144 -13.41 2.31 -5.42
C THR A 144 -12.13 1.68 -5.93
N ARG A 145 -11.27 1.20 -5.02
CA ARG A 145 -10.01 0.51 -5.32
C ARG A 145 -9.75 -0.59 -4.30
N VAL A 146 -9.08 -1.66 -4.72
CA VAL A 146 -8.59 -2.72 -3.84
C VAL A 146 -7.10 -2.96 -4.04
N VAL A 147 -6.35 -3.01 -2.92
CA VAL A 147 -4.96 -3.48 -2.92
C VAL A 147 -4.98 -4.99 -2.85
N LEU A 148 -4.64 -5.64 -3.94
CA LEU A 148 -4.66 -7.10 -4.02
C LEU A 148 -3.62 -7.74 -3.10
N ALA A 149 -3.90 -8.95 -2.66
CA ALA A 149 -2.98 -9.75 -1.88
C ALA A 149 -1.68 -10.02 -2.66
N ARG A 150 -0.55 -10.05 -1.96
CA ARG A 150 0.78 -10.14 -2.57
C ARG A 150 1.14 -11.55 -3.05
N GLU A 151 0.34 -12.52 -2.68
CA GLU A 151 0.49 -13.94 -3.02
C GLU A 151 -0.06 -14.30 -4.40
N LEU A 152 -0.80 -13.37 -5.04
CA LEU A 152 -1.42 -13.59 -6.34
C LEU A 152 -0.38 -13.63 -7.47
N SER A 153 -0.57 -14.58 -8.36
CA SER A 153 0.15 -14.62 -9.64
C SER A 153 -0.40 -13.57 -10.61
N LEU A 154 0.38 -13.20 -11.61
CA LEU A 154 -0.05 -12.21 -12.60
C LEU A 154 -1.32 -12.63 -13.38
N PRO A 155 -1.55 -13.91 -13.77
CA PRO A 155 -2.83 -14.32 -14.34
C PRO A 155 -4.04 -14.12 -13.41
N GLU A 156 -3.88 -14.35 -12.10
CA GLU A 156 -4.95 -14.11 -11.11
C GLU A 156 -5.22 -12.61 -10.95
N VAL A 157 -4.17 -11.80 -10.88
CA VAL A 157 -4.29 -10.32 -10.88
C VAL A 157 -5.04 -9.86 -12.13
N GLU A 158 -4.67 -10.37 -13.31
CA GLU A 158 -5.34 -10.05 -14.58
C GLU A 158 -6.83 -10.41 -14.55
N HIS A 159 -7.15 -11.62 -14.06
CA HIS A 159 -8.53 -12.08 -13.95
C HIS A 159 -9.36 -11.17 -13.06
N ILE A 160 -8.87 -10.84 -11.87
CA ILE A 160 -9.58 -9.96 -10.93
C ILE A 160 -9.72 -8.56 -11.53
N THR A 161 -8.64 -7.99 -12.06
CA THR A 161 -8.63 -6.63 -12.62
C THR A 161 -9.65 -6.45 -13.74
N LYS A 162 -9.78 -7.44 -14.64
CA LYS A 162 -10.72 -7.38 -15.76
C LYS A 162 -12.18 -7.52 -15.37
N HIS A 163 -12.50 -8.12 -14.23
CA HIS A 163 -13.87 -8.51 -13.90
C HIS A 163 -14.43 -7.88 -12.62
N CYS A 164 -13.61 -7.31 -11.73
CA CYS A 164 -14.10 -6.73 -10.46
C CYS A 164 -14.86 -5.40 -10.64
N GLY A 165 -14.54 -4.63 -11.68
CA GLY A 165 -15.21 -3.37 -11.98
C GLY A 165 -14.93 -2.23 -10.99
N ILE A 166 -13.85 -2.36 -10.22
CA ILE A 166 -13.19 -1.29 -9.44
C ILE A 166 -11.69 -1.30 -9.76
N GLU A 167 -10.97 -0.24 -9.36
CA GLU A 167 -9.52 -0.18 -9.57
C GLU A 167 -8.78 -1.24 -8.75
N THR A 168 -7.74 -1.82 -9.33
CA THR A 168 -6.82 -2.71 -8.62
C THR A 168 -5.46 -2.06 -8.44
N GLU A 169 -4.86 -2.31 -7.29
CA GLU A 169 -3.53 -1.84 -6.89
C GLU A 169 -2.68 -3.03 -6.47
N CYS A 170 -1.43 -3.08 -6.92
CA CYS A 170 -0.51 -4.18 -6.60
C CYS A 170 0.80 -3.64 -6.03
N PHE A 171 1.38 -4.33 -5.04
CA PHE A 171 2.74 -4.07 -4.61
C PHE A 171 3.75 -4.55 -5.67
N VAL A 172 4.64 -3.66 -6.07
CA VAL A 172 5.61 -3.92 -7.15
C VAL A 172 7.06 -3.93 -6.69
N HIS A 173 7.36 -3.28 -5.56
CA HIS A 173 8.72 -3.23 -5.01
C HIS A 173 8.71 -3.08 -3.50
N GLY A 174 9.73 -3.69 -2.84
CA GLY A 174 10.05 -3.56 -1.43
C GLY A 174 9.78 -4.80 -0.60
N ALA A 175 9.80 -4.65 0.72
CA ALA A 175 9.77 -5.74 1.68
C ALA A 175 8.51 -6.61 1.55
N LEU A 176 8.73 -7.93 1.38
CA LEU A 176 7.67 -8.92 1.31
C LEU A 176 7.42 -9.53 2.69
N CYS A 177 6.16 -9.55 3.13
CA CYS A 177 5.75 -10.25 4.34
C CYS A 177 5.74 -11.76 4.09
N MET A 178 6.25 -12.57 5.03
CA MET A 178 6.27 -14.02 4.88
C MET A 178 4.90 -14.66 5.13
N CYS A 179 4.01 -13.97 5.82
CA CYS A 179 2.65 -14.44 6.10
C CYS A 179 1.68 -13.99 5.01
N VAL A 180 0.58 -14.71 4.87
CA VAL A 180 -0.57 -14.31 4.06
C VAL A 180 -0.99 -12.89 4.42
N SER A 181 -1.26 -12.08 3.41
CA SER A 181 -1.57 -10.66 3.53
C SER A 181 -2.68 -10.41 4.57
N GLY A 182 -2.41 -9.58 5.58
CA GLY A 182 -3.36 -9.23 6.63
C GLY A 182 -3.59 -10.28 7.73
N GLN A 183 -3.08 -11.51 7.61
CA GLN A 183 -3.40 -12.64 8.50
C GLN A 183 -2.27 -13.00 9.46
N CYS A 184 -1.29 -12.11 9.68
CA CYS A 184 -0.19 -12.38 10.58
C CYS A 184 -0.51 -12.01 12.04
N TYR A 185 -0.55 -13.01 12.90
CA TYR A 185 -0.74 -12.85 14.35
C TYR A 185 0.53 -13.18 15.16
N MET A 186 1.67 -13.42 14.49
CA MET A 186 2.91 -13.86 15.15
C MET A 186 3.38 -12.89 16.24
N SER A 187 3.39 -11.59 15.96
CA SER A 187 3.77 -10.58 16.97
C SER A 187 2.82 -10.51 18.16
N ALA A 188 1.52 -10.71 17.92
CA ALA A 188 0.53 -10.72 19.01
C ALA A 188 0.70 -11.94 19.89
N PHE A 189 0.94 -13.11 19.29
CA PHE A 189 1.14 -14.35 20.01
C PHE A 189 2.44 -14.37 20.85
N LEU A 190 3.55 -13.88 20.29
CA LEU A 190 4.85 -13.89 20.95
C LEU A 190 5.07 -12.77 21.97
N GLY A 191 4.37 -11.63 21.84
CA GLY A 191 4.66 -10.47 22.68
C GLY A 191 3.51 -9.46 22.82
N GLY A 192 2.27 -9.86 22.57
CA GLY A 192 1.08 -9.01 22.72
C GLY A 192 0.98 -7.84 21.74
N ARG A 193 1.87 -7.76 20.73
CA ARG A 193 1.91 -6.66 19.75
C ARG A 193 1.18 -7.07 18.46
N SER A 194 0.18 -6.32 18.06
CA SER A 194 -0.60 -6.65 16.85
C SER A 194 -0.07 -5.95 15.60
N GLY A 195 0.28 -6.73 14.57
CA GLY A 195 0.62 -6.21 13.25
C GLY A 195 -0.56 -5.50 12.58
N ASN A 196 -1.79 -5.96 12.80
CA ASN A 196 -3.02 -5.34 12.28
C ASN A 196 -3.40 -4.03 13.01
N ARG A 197 -2.68 -3.72 14.09
CA ARG A 197 -2.79 -2.46 14.82
C ARG A 197 -1.50 -1.62 14.76
N GLY A 198 -0.68 -1.86 13.76
CA GLY A 198 0.51 -1.06 13.48
C GLY A 198 1.73 -1.38 14.34
N SER A 199 1.69 -2.41 15.19
CA SER A 199 2.72 -2.72 16.17
C SER A 199 3.48 -4.02 15.89
N CYS A 200 3.65 -4.39 14.61
CA CYS A 200 4.43 -5.57 14.23
C CYS A 200 5.87 -5.46 14.77
N ALA A 201 6.31 -6.47 15.53
CA ALA A 201 7.68 -6.55 16.06
C ALA A 201 8.70 -7.11 15.06
N GLY A 202 8.25 -7.59 13.89
CA GLY A 202 9.10 -8.20 12.89
C GLY A 202 9.76 -9.52 13.32
N PRO A 203 9.12 -10.42 14.09
CA PRO A 203 9.77 -11.64 14.61
C PRO A 203 10.25 -12.55 13.48
N CYS A 204 9.60 -12.52 12.31
CA CYS A 204 10.04 -13.25 11.12
C CYS A 204 11.38 -12.76 10.53
N ARG A 205 11.88 -11.60 10.97
CA ARG A 205 13.17 -11.03 10.54
C ARG A 205 14.32 -11.36 11.49
N LEU A 206 14.03 -12.00 12.63
CA LEU A 206 15.04 -12.39 13.60
C LEU A 206 15.66 -13.75 13.22
N PRO A 207 16.93 -14.01 13.60
CA PRO A 207 17.53 -15.31 13.44
C PRO A 207 17.04 -16.27 14.54
N PHE A 208 16.75 -17.53 14.17
CA PHE A 208 16.41 -18.61 15.10
C PHE A 208 16.93 -19.94 14.58
N GLU A 209 16.96 -20.95 15.47
CA GLU A 209 17.32 -22.31 15.12
C GLU A 209 16.12 -23.06 14.56
N ALA A 210 16.35 -23.89 13.54
CA ALA A 210 15.37 -24.83 13.02
C ALA A 210 15.74 -26.25 13.43
N ASN A 211 14.77 -27.10 13.73
CA ASN A 211 14.98 -28.49 14.03
C ASN A 211 13.97 -29.36 13.23
N PRO A 212 14.40 -30.25 12.33
CA PRO A 212 15.79 -30.45 11.92
C PRO A 212 16.38 -29.24 11.16
N LEU A 213 17.70 -29.06 11.28
CA LEU A 213 18.42 -28.05 10.50
C LEU A 213 18.42 -28.42 9.02
N PRO A 214 18.26 -27.45 8.11
CA PRO A 214 18.49 -27.64 6.69
C PRO A 214 19.93 -28.13 6.45
N GLU A 215 20.14 -29.11 5.58
CA GLU A 215 21.47 -29.64 5.26
C GLU A 215 22.45 -28.50 4.89
N GLY A 216 23.65 -28.56 5.46
CA GLY A 216 24.74 -27.63 5.18
C GLY A 216 24.60 -26.22 5.78
N LYS A 217 23.62 -25.97 6.65
CA LYS A 217 23.39 -24.65 7.27
C LYS A 217 23.23 -24.76 8.80
N PRO A 218 24.31 -24.98 9.54
CA PRO A 218 24.25 -25.02 11.00
C PRO A 218 24.07 -23.62 11.62
N GLY A 219 23.37 -23.58 12.76
CA GLY A 219 23.24 -22.39 13.61
C GLY A 219 21.97 -21.58 13.38
N ARG A 220 21.94 -20.38 14.01
CA ARG A 220 20.82 -19.45 13.93
C ARG A 220 20.83 -18.71 12.62
N LEU A 221 19.77 -18.85 11.82
CA LEU A 221 19.62 -18.23 10.51
C LEU A 221 18.28 -17.49 10.43
N HIS A 222 18.15 -16.61 9.45
CA HIS A 222 16.92 -15.84 9.16
C HIS A 222 15.93 -16.65 8.31
N HIS A 223 15.46 -17.81 8.82
CA HIS A 223 14.69 -18.81 8.08
C HIS A 223 13.39 -18.28 7.46
N LEU A 224 12.76 -17.28 8.11
CA LEU A 224 11.47 -16.70 7.67
C LEU A 224 11.64 -15.32 7.00
N SER A 225 12.86 -14.79 6.91
CA SER A 225 13.10 -13.49 6.29
C SER A 225 13.18 -13.63 4.78
N LEU A 226 12.11 -13.25 4.09
CA LEU A 226 12.10 -13.20 2.63
C LEU A 226 12.98 -12.04 2.12
N LYS A 227 13.48 -12.19 0.90
CA LYS A 227 14.06 -11.08 0.13
C LYS A 227 12.98 -10.08 -0.24
N ASP A 228 13.37 -8.85 -0.53
CA ASP A 228 12.46 -7.85 -1.06
C ASP A 228 11.90 -8.31 -2.42
N ASN A 229 10.63 -8.04 -2.66
CA ASN A 229 9.99 -8.28 -3.95
C ASN A 229 10.39 -7.17 -4.93
N SER A 230 10.58 -7.51 -6.20
CA SER A 230 10.65 -6.53 -7.28
C SER A 230 10.08 -7.14 -8.56
N VAL A 231 9.01 -6.52 -9.05
CA VAL A 231 8.35 -6.86 -10.31
C VAL A 231 8.30 -5.64 -11.25
N ILE A 232 9.23 -4.72 -11.07
CA ILE A 232 9.34 -3.49 -11.88
C ILE A 232 9.43 -3.82 -13.37
N ASP A 233 10.13 -4.90 -13.74
CA ASP A 233 10.26 -5.37 -15.13
C ASP A 233 8.93 -5.86 -15.74
N LYS A 234 7.85 -5.92 -14.97
CA LYS A 234 6.52 -6.38 -15.42
C LYS A 234 5.48 -5.26 -15.39
N LEU A 235 5.89 -4.01 -15.14
CA LEU A 235 4.96 -2.87 -15.04
C LEU A 235 4.21 -2.60 -16.34
N ASP A 236 4.86 -2.75 -17.49
CA ASP A 236 4.25 -2.68 -18.81
C ASP A 236 3.12 -3.69 -18.96
N ARG A 237 3.36 -4.93 -18.55
CA ARG A 237 2.37 -6.01 -18.57
C ARG A 237 1.23 -5.76 -17.58
N MET A 238 1.53 -5.30 -16.36
CA MET A 238 0.52 -4.93 -15.38
C MET A 238 -0.37 -3.78 -15.88
N GLN A 239 0.23 -2.78 -16.51
CA GLN A 239 -0.51 -1.69 -17.17
C GLN A 239 -1.39 -2.22 -18.30
N ALA A 240 -0.89 -3.13 -19.14
CA ALA A 240 -1.62 -3.69 -20.27
C ALA A 240 -2.85 -4.52 -19.83
N VAL A 241 -2.84 -5.12 -18.62
CA VAL A 241 -4.01 -5.83 -18.07
C VAL A 241 -4.96 -4.92 -17.32
N GLY A 242 -4.61 -3.64 -17.10
CA GLY A 242 -5.48 -2.64 -16.50
C GLY A 242 -5.29 -2.40 -15.01
N VAL A 243 -4.18 -2.87 -14.40
CA VAL A 243 -3.83 -2.50 -13.02
C VAL A 243 -3.69 -0.99 -12.93
N ALA A 244 -4.44 -0.37 -12.02
CA ALA A 244 -4.51 1.08 -11.92
C ALA A 244 -3.31 1.69 -11.18
N SER A 245 -2.77 0.99 -10.18
CA SER A 245 -1.71 1.53 -9.32
C SER A 245 -0.64 0.50 -8.97
N ALA A 246 0.61 0.92 -9.13
CA ALA A 246 1.85 0.20 -8.76
C ALA A 246 2.38 0.78 -7.44
N LYS A 247 2.21 0.03 -6.36
CA LYS A 247 2.54 0.47 -5.00
C LYS A 247 3.94 0.03 -4.59
N ILE A 248 4.71 0.97 -4.08
CA ILE A 248 6.02 0.72 -3.47
C ILE A 248 5.85 0.55 -1.96
N GLU A 249 6.36 -0.54 -1.37
CA GLU A 249 6.43 -0.70 0.10
C GLU A 249 7.65 0.04 0.63
N GLY A 250 7.52 0.77 1.77
CA GLY A 250 8.71 1.41 2.32
C GLY A 250 8.50 2.59 3.28
N ARG A 251 7.37 2.76 3.96
CA ARG A 251 7.14 3.90 4.90
C ARG A 251 8.12 4.00 6.08
N LEU A 252 8.90 2.96 6.33
CA LEU A 252 9.96 2.91 7.35
C LEU A 252 11.37 2.94 6.73
N ARG A 253 11.48 3.22 5.44
CA ARG A 253 12.75 3.33 4.70
C ARG A 253 13.25 4.79 4.71
N THR A 254 14.29 5.06 3.92
CA THR A 254 14.92 6.40 3.81
C THR A 254 14.43 7.17 2.59
N PRO A 255 14.61 8.50 2.53
CA PRO A 255 14.30 9.30 1.34
C PRO A 255 15.02 8.82 0.07
N GLU A 256 16.28 8.36 0.19
CA GLU A 256 17.09 7.86 -0.93
C GLU A 256 16.46 6.59 -1.51
N TYR A 257 16.00 5.66 -0.66
CA TYR A 257 15.28 4.48 -1.11
C TYR A 257 14.02 4.87 -1.89
N VAL A 258 13.25 5.84 -1.39
CA VAL A 258 12.02 6.30 -2.06
C VAL A 258 12.35 6.89 -3.43
N ALA A 259 13.36 7.74 -3.52
CA ALA A 259 13.80 8.34 -4.77
C ALA A 259 14.24 7.29 -5.79
N ALA A 260 15.07 6.33 -5.37
CA ALA A 260 15.55 5.24 -6.23
C ALA A 260 14.39 4.36 -6.72
N ALA A 261 13.50 3.93 -5.81
CA ALA A 261 12.37 3.05 -6.14
C ALA A 261 11.36 3.73 -7.07
N VAL A 262 11.03 5.01 -6.84
CA VAL A 262 10.14 5.77 -7.73
C VAL A 262 10.75 5.92 -9.11
N SER A 263 12.04 6.32 -9.20
CA SER A 263 12.75 6.48 -10.48
C SER A 263 12.82 5.17 -11.26
N ALA A 264 13.09 4.04 -10.58
CA ALA A 264 13.11 2.72 -11.20
C ALA A 264 11.73 2.30 -11.71
N CYS A 265 10.66 2.54 -10.92
CA CYS A 265 9.29 2.23 -11.33
C CYS A 265 8.86 3.07 -12.53
N LEU A 266 9.22 4.36 -12.59
CA LEU A 266 8.97 5.21 -13.75
C LEU A 266 9.68 4.70 -15.00
N ALA A 267 10.96 4.32 -14.86
CA ALA A 267 11.72 3.74 -15.97
C ALA A 267 11.11 2.42 -16.45
N GLY A 268 10.74 1.51 -15.51
CA GLY A 268 10.10 0.24 -15.85
C GLY A 268 8.74 0.44 -16.52
N ARG A 269 7.92 1.42 -16.07
CA ARG A 269 6.65 1.78 -16.71
C ARG A 269 6.83 2.24 -18.16
N GLU A 270 7.93 2.89 -18.45
CA GLU A 270 8.25 3.40 -19.78
C GLU A 270 9.11 2.43 -20.62
N GLY A 271 9.39 1.22 -20.12
CA GLY A 271 10.22 0.22 -20.78
C GLY A 271 11.71 0.63 -20.87
N ARG A 272 12.15 1.55 -20.02
CA ARG A 272 13.54 2.00 -19.95
C ARG A 272 14.36 1.19 -18.95
N ALA A 273 15.66 1.06 -19.19
CA ALA A 273 16.57 0.45 -18.22
C ALA A 273 16.67 1.30 -16.94
N TYR A 274 16.88 0.66 -15.82
CA TYR A 274 17.15 1.27 -14.52
C TYR A 274 18.29 0.52 -13.80
N ASP A 275 18.95 1.21 -12.89
CA ASP A 275 20.02 0.62 -12.09
C ASP A 275 19.41 -0.20 -10.93
N ARG A 276 19.66 -1.51 -10.94
CA ARG A 276 19.15 -2.44 -9.91
C ARG A 276 19.97 -2.38 -8.62
N ASP A 277 21.22 -1.94 -8.70
CA ASP A 277 22.12 -1.88 -7.54
C ASP A 277 21.77 -0.71 -6.61
N LEU A 278 20.94 0.23 -7.09
CA LEU A 278 20.41 1.34 -6.29
C LEU A 278 19.13 0.97 -5.51
N LEU A 279 18.57 -0.22 -5.70
CA LEU A 279 17.34 -0.70 -5.07
C LEU A 279 17.65 -1.66 -3.91
#